data_1d298d68bcf1c9115b495b440d110ba4
#
_entry.id   1d298d68bcf1c9115b495b440d110ba4
#
_cell.length_a   1.000
_cell.length_b   1.000
_cell.length_c   1.000
_cell.angle_alpha   90.00
_cell.angle_beta   90.00
_cell.angle_gamma   90.00
#
_symmetry.space_group_name_H-M   'P 1'
#
loop_
_entity.id
_entity.type
_entity.pdbx_description
1 polymer ?
#
loop_
_entity_poly.entity_id
_entity_poly.type
_entity_poly.pdbx_seq_one_letter_code
_entity_poly.pdbx_strand_id
1 'polypeptide(L)'
;MKTSEQIKGAIRNITKKTGVNANSLLQMCLFEGILEKISKSKYKNHIILKGGLLISSLIGVEMRSTLDMDTTIRGLPMNEENILKILHEILEITIDADIVYRLIKLERIRKEDLYEDFCATITCRYGKINANLNIDITTGDIITPKEIQYSYEKILEEGSISILTYTIETIIAEKFETISSRNITTTRARDFYDLYMLYKLYKSKIDRNVLKEAITLTSQHRNSFSLVLQYKEIVKLFYQSNSLKNLWDKYIQNNPYAKEISFDDTISIYEEIGSILEKN
;
A
#
# COMPACT_ATOMS: atom_id res chain seq x y z
N MET A 1 -10.75 24.12 0.30
CA MET A 1 -11.14 22.70 0.18
C MET A 1 -12.45 22.55 -0.57
N LYS A 2 -12.65 21.49 -1.39
CA LYS A 2 -13.91 21.26 -2.11
C LYS A 2 -15.02 20.86 -1.15
N THR A 3 -16.26 21.30 -1.38
CA THR A 3 -17.41 20.81 -0.61
C THR A 3 -17.66 19.32 -0.85
N SER A 4 -18.42 18.67 0.04
CA SER A 4 -18.77 17.24 -0.11
C SER A 4 -19.44 16.92 -1.44
N GLU A 5 -20.26 17.83 -1.98
CA GLU A 5 -20.93 17.67 -3.27
C GLU A 5 -19.93 17.82 -4.44
N GLN A 6 -18.98 18.75 -4.34
CA GLN A 6 -17.90 18.92 -5.33
C GLN A 6 -16.97 17.69 -5.35
N ILE A 7 -16.65 17.12 -4.20
CA ILE A 7 -15.88 15.86 -4.10
C ILE A 7 -16.62 14.73 -4.82
N LYS A 8 -17.90 14.52 -4.52
CA LYS A 8 -18.72 13.50 -5.20
C LYS A 8 -18.80 13.71 -6.71
N GLY A 9 -18.93 14.98 -7.15
CA GLY A 9 -18.93 15.33 -8.57
C GLY A 9 -17.60 15.00 -9.26
N ALA A 10 -16.48 15.37 -8.66
CA ALA A 10 -15.15 15.10 -9.17
C ALA A 10 -14.87 13.58 -9.25
N ILE A 11 -15.21 12.84 -8.20
CA ILE A 11 -15.08 11.37 -8.19
C ILE A 11 -15.90 10.72 -9.31
N ARG A 12 -17.17 11.13 -9.51
CA ARG A 12 -17.99 10.60 -10.60
C ARG A 12 -17.35 10.84 -11.98
N ASN A 13 -16.74 12.01 -12.17
CA ASN A 13 -16.05 12.33 -13.43
C ASN A 13 -14.83 11.43 -13.65
N ILE A 14 -14.01 11.21 -12.62
CA ILE A 14 -12.84 10.32 -12.71
C ILE A 14 -13.33 8.89 -12.98
N THR A 15 -14.27 8.36 -12.19
CA THR A 15 -14.84 7.02 -12.38
C THR A 15 -15.39 6.82 -13.80
N LYS A 16 -16.14 7.80 -14.33
CA LYS A 16 -16.69 7.71 -15.69
C LYS A 16 -15.59 7.65 -16.77
N LYS A 17 -14.49 8.37 -16.55
CA LYS A 17 -13.37 8.46 -17.48
C LYS A 17 -12.46 7.22 -17.43
N THR A 18 -12.22 6.68 -16.24
CA THR A 18 -11.16 5.69 -15.99
C THR A 18 -11.69 4.29 -15.65
N GLY A 19 -12.96 4.18 -15.24
CA GLY A 19 -13.55 2.93 -14.75
C GLY A 19 -13.15 2.58 -13.31
N VAL A 20 -12.34 3.40 -12.65
CA VAL A 20 -11.93 3.16 -11.24
C VAL A 20 -13.14 3.28 -10.31
N ASN A 21 -13.20 2.41 -9.31
CA ASN A 21 -14.33 2.35 -8.38
C ASN A 21 -14.49 3.65 -7.58
N ALA A 22 -15.70 4.23 -7.62
CA ALA A 22 -16.00 5.50 -6.96
C ALA A 22 -15.82 5.46 -5.43
N ASN A 23 -16.15 4.33 -4.79
CA ASN A 23 -15.99 4.19 -3.35
C ASN A 23 -14.51 4.15 -2.94
N SER A 24 -13.69 3.45 -3.72
CA SER A 24 -12.24 3.44 -3.48
C SER A 24 -11.63 4.82 -3.63
N LEU A 25 -11.99 5.58 -4.67
CA LEU A 25 -11.54 6.96 -4.86
C LEU A 25 -11.98 7.86 -3.69
N LEU A 26 -13.23 7.72 -3.24
CA LEU A 26 -13.74 8.47 -2.11
C LEU A 26 -12.93 8.17 -0.84
N GLN A 27 -12.68 6.89 -0.54
CA GLN A 27 -11.91 6.52 0.63
C GLN A 27 -10.48 7.05 0.57
N MET A 28 -9.82 6.98 -0.60
CA MET A 28 -8.48 7.54 -0.79
C MET A 28 -8.47 9.05 -0.53
N CYS A 29 -9.45 9.81 -1.04
CA CYS A 29 -9.57 11.24 -0.74
C CYS A 29 -9.80 11.52 0.75
N LEU A 30 -10.56 10.67 1.44
CA LEU A 30 -10.77 10.82 2.88
C LEU A 30 -9.52 10.44 3.71
N PHE A 31 -8.71 9.49 3.23
CA PHE A 31 -7.40 9.19 3.84
C PHE A 31 -6.43 10.38 3.75
N GLU A 32 -6.50 11.21 2.70
CA GLU A 32 -5.67 12.43 2.60
C GLU A 32 -5.85 13.33 3.82
N GLY A 33 -7.07 13.48 4.32
CA GLY A 33 -7.30 14.25 5.55
C GLY A 33 -6.63 13.65 6.79
N ILE A 34 -6.54 12.31 6.87
CA ILE A 34 -5.82 11.64 7.95
C ILE A 34 -4.30 11.81 7.77
N LEU A 35 -3.78 11.65 6.54
CA LEU A 35 -2.38 11.91 6.23
C LEU A 35 -1.96 13.34 6.57
N GLU A 36 -2.83 14.31 6.29
CA GLU A 36 -2.57 15.71 6.62
C GLU A 36 -2.55 15.95 8.14
N LYS A 37 -3.43 15.29 8.90
CA LYS A 37 -3.38 15.31 10.38
C LYS A 37 -2.08 14.67 10.90
N ILE A 38 -1.66 13.53 10.36
CA ILE A 38 -0.39 12.88 10.71
C ILE A 38 0.78 13.83 10.44
N SER A 39 0.82 14.48 9.27
CA SER A 39 1.90 15.40 8.88
C SER A 39 2.05 16.62 9.80
N LYS A 40 0.96 17.05 10.45
CA LYS A 40 0.93 18.15 11.40
C LYS A 40 1.06 17.72 12.87
N SER A 41 1.04 16.41 13.12
CA SER A 41 1.14 15.86 14.48
C SER A 41 2.61 15.79 14.96
N LYS A 42 2.79 15.63 16.26
CA LYS A 42 4.10 15.29 16.84
C LYS A 42 4.58 13.89 16.43
N TYR A 43 3.71 13.06 15.86
CA TYR A 43 3.98 11.69 15.42
C TYR A 43 4.43 11.58 13.96
N LYS A 44 4.57 12.69 13.23
CA LYS A 44 4.94 12.73 11.81
C LYS A 44 6.25 12.00 11.46
N ASN A 45 7.16 11.89 12.42
CA ASN A 45 8.44 11.21 12.25
C ASN A 45 8.42 9.74 12.74
N HIS A 46 7.26 9.24 13.16
CA HIS A 46 7.09 7.90 13.71
C HIS A 46 6.11 7.05 12.90
N ILE A 47 5.20 7.68 12.14
CA ILE A 47 4.20 6.98 11.33
C ILE A 47 4.65 7.01 9.88
N ILE A 48 4.80 5.83 9.29
CA ILE A 48 5.34 5.62 7.95
C ILE A 48 4.24 4.98 7.10
N LEU A 49 3.86 5.64 6.01
CA LEU A 49 2.88 5.12 5.05
C LEU A 49 3.50 4.00 4.21
N LYS A 50 2.74 2.93 4.01
CA LYS A 50 3.10 1.79 3.17
C LYS A 50 1.89 1.29 2.37
N GLY A 51 2.01 0.11 1.77
CA GLY A 51 0.90 -0.64 1.19
C GLY A 51 0.14 0.05 0.07
N GLY A 52 -1.16 -0.22 0.04
CA GLY A 52 -2.01 0.12 -1.08
C GLY A 52 -2.12 1.60 -1.40
N LEU A 53 -2.23 2.45 -0.41
CA LEU A 53 -2.40 3.90 -0.61
C LEU A 53 -1.11 4.54 -1.16
N LEU A 54 0.05 4.13 -0.65
CA LEU A 54 1.34 4.57 -1.18
C LEU A 54 1.54 4.10 -2.62
N ILE A 55 1.27 2.84 -2.93
CA ILE A 55 1.40 2.30 -4.28
C ILE A 55 0.49 3.07 -5.26
N SER A 56 -0.76 3.36 -4.86
CA SER A 56 -1.69 4.14 -5.68
C SER A 56 -1.17 5.55 -5.98
N SER A 57 -0.52 6.20 -5.02
CA SER A 57 0.08 7.52 -5.25
C SER A 57 1.30 7.48 -6.16
N LEU A 58 2.04 6.36 -6.17
CA LEU A 58 3.22 6.17 -7.01
C LEU A 58 2.87 5.86 -8.47
N ILE A 59 1.86 5.03 -8.71
CA ILE A 59 1.51 4.59 -10.08
C ILE A 59 0.32 5.35 -10.68
N GLY A 60 -0.37 6.15 -9.87
CA GLY A 60 -1.54 6.92 -10.25
C GLY A 60 -2.86 6.27 -9.84
N VAL A 61 -3.77 7.06 -9.28
CA VAL A 61 -5.07 6.60 -8.78
C VAL A 61 -5.99 6.05 -9.86
N GLU A 62 -5.74 6.43 -11.12
CA GLU A 62 -6.45 5.92 -12.29
C GLU A 62 -6.03 4.49 -12.65
N MET A 63 -4.84 4.10 -12.24
CA MET A 63 -4.22 2.80 -12.51
C MET A 63 -4.30 1.84 -11.31
N ARG A 64 -4.61 2.35 -10.12
CA ARG A 64 -4.63 1.55 -8.90
C ARG A 64 -5.41 2.27 -7.80
N SER A 65 -6.35 1.59 -7.16
CA SER A 65 -7.08 2.11 -6.01
C SER A 65 -7.04 1.14 -4.82
N THR A 66 -7.27 1.67 -3.62
CA THR A 66 -7.34 0.89 -2.38
C THR A 66 -8.52 1.31 -1.52
N LEU A 67 -8.90 0.45 -0.59
CA LEU A 67 -9.93 0.69 0.42
C LEU A 67 -9.34 0.87 1.82
N ASP A 68 -8.06 0.53 1.99
CA ASP A 68 -7.38 0.51 3.28
C ASP A 68 -6.13 1.39 3.22
N MET A 69 -5.73 1.92 4.37
CA MET A 69 -4.48 2.62 4.59
C MET A 69 -3.59 1.75 5.48
N ASP A 70 -2.42 1.39 4.97
CA ASP A 70 -1.43 0.62 5.72
C ASP A 70 -0.35 1.55 6.25
N THR A 71 0.00 1.41 7.53
CA THR A 71 1.07 2.18 8.17
C THR A 71 1.94 1.28 9.04
N THR A 72 3.18 1.71 9.27
CA THR A 72 4.02 1.13 10.31
C THR A 72 4.49 2.20 11.27
N ILE A 73 4.54 1.87 12.57
CA ILE A 73 5.03 2.77 13.62
C ILE A 73 6.45 2.39 13.99
N ARG A 74 7.32 3.40 14.09
CA ARG A 74 8.72 3.25 14.46
C ARG A 74 9.08 4.09 15.69
N GLY A 75 9.79 3.47 16.64
CA GLY A 75 10.33 4.17 17.79
C GLY A 75 9.30 4.59 18.86
N LEU A 76 8.11 3.98 18.85
CA LEU A 76 7.09 4.15 19.88
C LEU A 76 6.60 2.79 20.37
N PRO A 77 6.15 2.68 21.64
CA PRO A 77 5.58 1.43 22.16
C PRO A 77 4.33 1.02 21.39
N MET A 78 4.28 -0.26 21.01
CA MET A 78 3.17 -0.83 20.24
C MET A 78 2.27 -1.63 21.17
N ASN A 79 1.45 -0.93 21.94
CA ASN A 79 0.40 -1.49 22.78
C ASN A 79 -0.89 -0.70 22.59
N GLU A 80 -2.02 -1.30 22.97
CA GLU A 80 -3.34 -0.76 22.72
C GLU A 80 -3.53 0.64 23.32
N GLU A 81 -3.10 0.87 24.56
CA GLU A 81 -3.23 2.16 25.24
C GLU A 81 -2.49 3.27 24.49
N ASN A 82 -1.24 3.01 24.09
CA ASN A 82 -0.44 4.00 23.36
C ASN A 82 -0.98 4.27 21.97
N ILE A 83 -1.44 3.24 21.24
CA ILE A 83 -2.05 3.41 19.91
C ILE A 83 -3.35 4.19 20.00
N LEU A 84 -4.21 3.92 20.99
CA LEU A 84 -5.41 4.72 21.24
C LEU A 84 -5.08 6.19 21.48
N LYS A 85 -4.09 6.47 22.34
CA LYS A 85 -3.63 7.83 22.61
C LYS A 85 -3.12 8.53 21.33
N ILE A 86 -2.26 7.85 20.56
CA ILE A 86 -1.72 8.39 19.29
C ILE A 86 -2.86 8.74 18.32
N LEU A 87 -3.80 7.81 18.13
CA LEU A 87 -4.92 8.01 17.23
C LEU A 87 -5.82 9.17 17.69
N HIS A 88 -6.17 9.24 18.98
CA HIS A 88 -6.97 10.35 19.51
C HIS A 88 -6.28 11.70 19.28
N GLU A 89 -5.01 11.83 19.65
CA GLU A 89 -4.28 13.08 19.47
C GLU A 89 -4.15 13.50 17.99
N ILE A 90 -4.00 12.54 17.06
CA ILE A 90 -3.97 12.83 15.62
C ILE A 90 -5.35 13.27 15.13
N LEU A 91 -6.40 12.56 15.49
CA LEU A 91 -7.75 12.82 15.01
C LEU A 91 -8.33 14.15 15.53
N GLU A 92 -7.88 14.62 16.70
CA GLU A 92 -8.24 15.92 17.28
C GLU A 92 -7.63 17.13 16.53
N ILE A 93 -6.55 16.94 15.74
CA ILE A 93 -5.96 18.01 14.95
C ILE A 93 -7.00 18.53 13.94
N THR A 94 -7.36 19.79 14.02
CA THR A 94 -8.29 20.42 13.06
C THR A 94 -7.54 20.86 11.81
N ILE A 95 -7.93 20.32 10.66
CA ILE A 95 -7.48 20.75 9.33
C ILE A 95 -8.57 21.53 8.63
N ASP A 96 -9.78 20.95 8.60
CA ASP A 96 -10.99 21.55 8.10
C ASP A 96 -12.10 21.28 9.13
N ALA A 97 -12.79 22.33 9.56
CA ALA A 97 -13.81 22.24 10.60
C ALA A 97 -15.05 21.42 10.15
N ASP A 98 -15.27 21.32 8.84
CA ASP A 98 -16.42 20.62 8.27
C ASP A 98 -16.19 19.10 8.17
N ILE A 99 -14.95 18.63 8.34
CA ILE A 99 -14.61 17.21 8.27
C ILE A 99 -14.31 16.69 9.67
N VAL A 100 -15.11 15.72 10.12
CA VAL A 100 -14.97 15.11 11.44
C VAL A 100 -14.55 13.67 11.30
N TYR A 101 -13.42 13.31 11.91
CA TYR A 101 -12.94 11.94 12.05
C TYR A 101 -13.11 11.49 13.49
N ARG A 102 -13.64 10.27 13.69
CA ARG A 102 -13.80 9.68 15.02
C ARG A 102 -13.36 8.23 15.01
N LEU A 103 -12.52 7.85 15.96
CA LEU A 103 -12.18 6.45 16.20
C LEU A 103 -13.42 5.70 16.71
N ILE A 104 -13.78 4.62 16.04
CA ILE A 104 -14.90 3.76 16.41
C ILE A 104 -14.42 2.50 17.12
N LYS A 105 -13.34 1.91 16.61
CA LYS A 105 -12.84 0.63 17.07
C LYS A 105 -11.35 0.52 16.85
N LEU A 106 -10.66 -0.15 17.78
CA LEU A 106 -9.29 -0.62 17.62
C LEU A 106 -9.28 -2.13 17.90
N GLU A 107 -8.77 -2.92 16.96
CA GLU A 107 -8.72 -4.37 17.06
C GLU A 107 -7.30 -4.86 16.82
N ARG A 108 -6.90 -5.90 17.53
CA ARG A 108 -5.66 -6.63 17.24
C ARG A 108 -5.87 -7.52 16.02
N ILE A 109 -5.01 -7.40 15.00
CA ILE A 109 -5.13 -8.16 13.76
C ILE A 109 -4.49 -9.56 13.90
N ARG A 110 -3.34 -9.66 14.57
CA ARG A 110 -2.58 -10.90 14.74
C ARG A 110 -2.33 -11.18 16.22
N LYS A 111 -2.73 -12.39 16.66
CA LYS A 111 -2.59 -12.80 18.06
C LYS A 111 -1.31 -13.60 18.34
N GLU A 112 -0.58 -14.05 17.31
CA GLU A 112 0.49 -15.05 17.42
C GLU A 112 1.88 -14.53 16.99
N ASP A 113 2.00 -13.25 16.55
CA ASP A 113 3.27 -12.66 16.16
C ASP A 113 4.00 -12.01 17.36
N LEU A 114 5.33 -11.85 17.23
CA LEU A 114 6.19 -11.18 18.20
C LEU A 114 5.78 -9.74 18.52
N TYR A 115 5.00 -9.12 17.62
CA TYR A 115 4.51 -7.74 17.73
C TYR A 115 2.99 -7.72 17.58
N GLU A 116 2.35 -6.84 18.33
CA GLU A 116 0.91 -6.59 18.23
C GLU A 116 0.66 -5.67 17.01
N ASP A 117 -0.11 -6.15 16.04
CA ASP A 117 -0.63 -5.34 14.94
C ASP A 117 -2.08 -4.95 15.23
N PHE A 118 -2.46 -3.74 14.83
CA PHE A 118 -3.80 -3.20 15.08
C PHE A 118 -4.48 -2.76 13.78
N CYS A 119 -5.81 -2.90 13.76
CA CYS A 119 -6.67 -2.26 12.76
C CYS A 119 -7.57 -1.25 13.47
N ALA A 120 -7.47 0.02 13.07
CA ALA A 120 -8.31 1.09 13.56
C ALA A 120 -9.43 1.37 12.55
N THR A 121 -10.69 1.30 12.99
CA THR A 121 -11.84 1.75 12.21
C THR A 121 -12.19 3.18 12.61
N ILE A 122 -12.14 4.10 11.66
CA ILE A 122 -12.40 5.53 11.83
C ILE A 122 -13.62 5.92 10.99
N THR A 123 -14.62 6.53 11.62
CA THR A 123 -15.71 7.18 10.88
C THR A 123 -15.29 8.57 10.43
N CYS A 124 -15.51 8.87 9.17
CA CYS A 124 -15.40 10.20 8.59
C CYS A 124 -16.78 10.75 8.22
N ARG A 125 -17.08 11.96 8.70
CA ARG A 125 -18.29 12.71 8.33
C ARG A 125 -17.89 14.02 7.67
N TYR A 126 -18.43 14.24 6.46
CA TYR A 126 -18.23 15.48 5.71
C TYR A 126 -19.49 15.81 4.91
N GLY A 127 -20.28 16.77 5.38
CA GLY A 127 -21.61 17.05 4.81
C GLY A 127 -22.49 15.81 4.74
N LYS A 128 -22.87 15.38 3.52
CA LYS A 128 -23.63 14.15 3.27
C LYS A 128 -22.77 12.89 3.11
N ILE A 129 -21.46 13.00 3.26
CA ILE A 129 -20.57 11.83 3.25
C ILE A 129 -20.50 11.28 4.67
N ASN A 130 -20.70 9.98 4.79
CA ASN A 130 -20.45 9.20 6.01
C ASN A 130 -19.78 7.89 5.57
N ALA A 131 -18.53 7.70 5.98
CA ALA A 131 -17.73 6.57 5.55
C ALA A 131 -16.90 6.02 6.71
N ASN A 132 -16.71 4.70 6.72
CA ASN A 132 -15.76 4.05 7.61
C ASN A 132 -14.46 3.81 6.86
N LEU A 133 -13.36 4.15 7.49
CA LEU A 133 -12.00 4.04 6.99
C LEU A 133 -11.24 3.07 7.89
N ASN A 134 -10.54 2.12 7.31
CA ASN A 134 -9.69 1.19 8.04
C ASN A 134 -8.23 1.58 7.87
N ILE A 135 -7.51 1.61 9.00
CA ILE A 135 -6.07 1.86 9.05
C ILE A 135 -5.41 0.68 9.74
N ASP A 136 -4.58 -0.03 8.98
CA ASP A 136 -3.74 -1.08 9.53
C ASP A 136 -2.44 -0.46 10.07
N ILE A 137 -2.12 -0.78 11.31
CA ILE A 137 -1.00 -0.22 12.06
C ILE A 137 -0.12 -1.38 12.50
N THR A 138 1.08 -1.45 11.94
CA THR A 138 2.08 -2.50 12.22
C THR A 138 3.33 -1.91 12.87
N THR A 139 4.26 -2.77 13.27
CA THR A 139 5.60 -2.39 13.72
C THR A 139 6.60 -3.48 13.37
N GLY A 140 7.90 -3.18 13.51
CA GLY A 140 8.96 -4.15 13.29
C GLY A 140 9.33 -4.39 11.83
N ASP A 141 8.65 -3.74 10.88
CA ASP A 141 8.93 -3.88 9.45
C ASP A 141 10.37 -3.44 9.10
N ILE A 142 11.01 -4.20 8.23
CA ILE A 142 12.34 -3.86 7.68
C ILE A 142 12.15 -2.88 6.52
N ILE A 143 12.75 -1.69 6.64
CA ILE A 143 12.73 -0.66 5.59
C ILE A 143 14.16 -0.42 5.14
N THR A 144 14.44 -0.65 3.87
CA THR A 144 15.78 -0.60 3.28
C THR A 144 15.92 0.55 2.28
N PRO A 145 16.94 1.40 2.41
CA PRO A 145 17.87 1.50 3.53
C PRO A 145 17.26 2.11 4.78
N LYS A 146 16.23 2.94 4.63
CA LYS A 146 15.38 3.57 5.66
C LYS A 146 14.19 4.25 5.01
N GLU A 147 13.21 4.65 5.83
CA GLU A 147 12.08 5.47 5.39
C GLU A 147 12.52 6.79 4.73
N ILE A 148 11.72 7.26 3.78
CA ILE A 148 11.98 8.51 3.06
C ILE A 148 10.86 9.53 3.27
N GLN A 149 11.22 10.81 3.18
CA GLN A 149 10.23 11.88 3.10
C GLN A 149 9.64 11.89 1.68
N TYR A 150 8.32 11.78 1.58
CA TYR A 150 7.58 11.71 0.34
C TYR A 150 6.57 12.84 0.24
N SER A 151 6.46 13.44 -0.95
CA SER A 151 5.42 14.43 -1.28
C SER A 151 4.24 13.69 -1.88
N TYR A 152 3.23 13.40 -1.05
CA TYR A 152 1.99 12.75 -1.48
C TYR A 152 1.09 13.79 -2.16
N GLU A 153 0.94 13.70 -3.48
CA GLU A 153 0.09 14.61 -4.26
C GLU A 153 -1.40 14.32 -3.99
N LYS A 154 -2.18 15.38 -3.71
CA LYS A 154 -3.61 15.25 -3.44
C LYS A 154 -4.39 14.90 -4.71
N ILE A 155 -5.38 14.00 -4.59
CA ILE A 155 -6.14 13.46 -5.73
C ILE A 155 -7.04 14.50 -6.38
N LEU A 156 -7.72 15.31 -5.57
CA LEU A 156 -8.76 16.24 -6.06
C LEU A 156 -8.40 17.72 -5.92
N GLU A 157 -7.30 18.05 -5.30
CA GLU A 157 -6.87 19.42 -5.00
C GLU A 157 -5.41 19.60 -5.38
N GLU A 158 -5.02 20.83 -5.66
CA GLU A 158 -3.60 21.17 -5.81
C GLU A 158 -2.89 21.11 -4.47
N GLY A 159 -1.62 20.73 -4.51
CA GLY A 159 -0.76 20.64 -3.35
C GLY A 159 -0.48 19.21 -2.90
N SER A 160 0.43 19.09 -1.96
CA SER A 160 0.94 17.82 -1.47
C SER A 160 1.01 17.76 0.04
N ILE A 161 1.10 16.54 0.57
CA ILE A 161 1.24 16.23 1.98
C ILE A 161 2.62 15.60 2.18
N SER A 162 3.45 16.21 3.02
CA SER A 162 4.78 15.69 3.34
C SER A 162 4.67 14.61 4.41
N ILE A 163 5.02 13.37 4.08
CA ILE A 163 4.87 12.20 4.97
C ILE A 163 6.02 11.22 4.80
N LEU A 164 6.35 10.47 5.86
CA LEU A 164 7.29 9.35 5.74
C LEU A 164 6.65 8.16 5.04
N THR A 165 7.43 7.52 4.14
CA THR A 165 6.99 6.35 3.41
C THR A 165 8.10 5.31 3.29
N TYR A 166 7.73 4.12 2.86
CA TYR A 166 8.68 3.13 2.35
C TYR A 166 9.39 3.63 1.10
N THR A 167 10.60 3.13 0.87
CA THR A 167 11.28 3.23 -0.43
C THR A 167 10.63 2.33 -1.46
N ILE A 168 10.84 2.61 -2.72
CA ILE A 168 10.36 1.74 -3.82
C ILE A 168 10.95 0.34 -3.70
N GLU A 169 12.24 0.24 -3.34
CA GLU A 169 12.94 -1.01 -3.16
C GLU A 169 12.31 -1.86 -2.05
N THR A 170 11.92 -1.24 -0.93
CA THR A 170 11.21 -1.96 0.15
C THR A 170 9.85 -2.46 -0.31
N ILE A 171 9.07 -1.65 -1.04
CA ILE A 171 7.75 -2.06 -1.56
C ILE A 171 7.90 -3.24 -2.52
N ILE A 172 8.85 -3.16 -3.46
CA ILE A 172 9.13 -4.24 -4.42
C ILE A 172 9.59 -5.49 -3.69
N ALA A 173 10.47 -5.37 -2.69
CA ALA A 173 10.96 -6.50 -1.90
C ALA A 173 9.82 -7.22 -1.15
N GLU A 174 8.91 -6.49 -0.52
CA GLU A 174 7.73 -7.08 0.14
C GLU A 174 6.81 -7.80 -0.84
N LYS A 175 6.57 -7.22 -2.02
CA LYS A 175 5.74 -7.85 -3.06
C LYS A 175 6.40 -9.10 -3.62
N PHE A 176 7.69 -9.02 -3.94
CA PHE A 176 8.46 -10.14 -4.44
C PHE A 176 8.50 -11.29 -3.45
N GLU A 177 8.77 -11.01 -2.18
CA GLU A 177 8.74 -11.99 -1.10
C GLU A 177 7.36 -12.63 -0.94
N THR A 178 6.30 -11.81 -0.90
CA THR A 178 4.91 -12.31 -0.75
C THR A 178 4.50 -13.23 -1.91
N ILE A 179 4.89 -12.90 -3.14
CA ILE A 179 4.65 -13.75 -4.30
C ILE A 179 5.44 -15.07 -4.18
N SER A 180 6.71 -14.99 -3.79
CA SER A 180 7.57 -16.17 -3.63
C SER A 180 7.06 -17.11 -2.54
N SER A 181 6.73 -16.57 -1.36
CA SER A 181 6.31 -17.36 -0.19
C SER A 181 4.93 -18.01 -0.39
N ARG A 182 4.00 -17.34 -1.07
CA ARG A 182 2.65 -17.87 -1.38
C ARG A 182 2.63 -18.77 -2.60
N ASN A 183 3.55 -18.58 -3.53
CA ASN A 183 3.72 -19.36 -4.74
C ASN A 183 2.37 -19.56 -5.47
N ILE A 184 2.11 -20.78 -6.00
CA ILE A 184 0.87 -21.11 -6.74
C ILE A 184 -0.40 -21.11 -5.88
N THR A 185 -0.28 -21.04 -4.55
CA THR A 185 -1.42 -20.98 -3.63
C THR A 185 -1.93 -19.54 -3.37
N THR A 186 -1.29 -18.56 -3.98
CA THR A 186 -1.72 -17.16 -3.81
C THR A 186 -3.12 -16.91 -4.37
N THR A 187 -3.87 -16.06 -3.66
CA THR A 187 -5.16 -15.50 -4.10
C THR A 187 -5.03 -14.02 -4.46
N ARG A 188 -3.80 -13.49 -4.48
CA ARG A 188 -3.51 -12.05 -4.55
C ARG A 188 -2.93 -11.65 -5.91
N ALA A 189 -3.74 -11.72 -6.97
CA ALA A 189 -3.34 -11.26 -8.31
C ALA A 189 -2.83 -9.81 -8.30
N ARG A 190 -3.34 -8.96 -7.39
CA ARG A 190 -2.92 -7.58 -7.25
C ARG A 190 -1.41 -7.43 -6.95
N ASP A 191 -0.80 -8.39 -6.23
CA ASP A 191 0.64 -8.29 -5.92
C ASP A 191 1.49 -8.42 -7.19
N PHE A 192 1.09 -9.25 -8.16
CA PHE A 192 1.74 -9.33 -9.48
C PHE A 192 1.58 -8.03 -10.27
N TYR A 193 0.38 -7.44 -10.25
CA TYR A 193 0.12 -6.15 -10.89
C TYR A 193 0.97 -5.04 -10.26
N ASP A 194 0.95 -4.90 -8.94
CA ASP A 194 1.70 -3.88 -8.19
C ASP A 194 3.20 -4.01 -8.50
N LEU A 195 3.74 -5.25 -8.47
CA LEU A 195 5.15 -5.52 -8.76
C LEU A 195 5.51 -5.12 -10.19
N TYR A 196 4.69 -5.52 -11.18
CA TYR A 196 4.87 -5.17 -12.58
C TYR A 196 4.90 -3.66 -12.79
N MET A 197 3.89 -2.95 -12.28
CA MET A 197 3.74 -1.52 -12.48
C MET A 197 4.87 -0.72 -11.83
N LEU A 198 5.19 -1.02 -10.58
CA LEU A 198 6.27 -0.34 -9.86
C LEU A 198 7.60 -0.53 -10.56
N TYR A 199 7.94 -1.77 -10.92
CA TYR A 199 9.20 -2.04 -11.60
C TYR A 199 9.26 -1.39 -12.98
N LYS A 200 8.18 -1.47 -13.78
CA LYS A 200 8.11 -0.86 -15.11
C LYS A 200 8.29 0.65 -15.08
N LEU A 201 7.62 1.34 -14.15
CA LEU A 201 7.65 2.80 -14.06
C LEU A 201 8.94 3.34 -13.44
N TYR A 202 9.55 2.59 -12.53
CA TYR A 202 10.66 3.08 -11.71
C TYR A 202 11.98 2.35 -11.95
N LYS A 203 12.06 1.41 -12.89
CA LYS A 203 13.27 0.60 -13.18
C LYS A 203 14.55 1.44 -13.30
N SER A 204 14.47 2.61 -13.93
CA SER A 204 15.64 3.50 -14.12
C SER A 204 16.05 4.26 -12.85
N LYS A 205 15.20 4.29 -11.83
CA LYS A 205 15.42 4.97 -10.54
C LYS A 205 15.77 4.00 -9.42
N ILE A 206 15.52 2.71 -9.60
CA ILE A 206 15.80 1.66 -8.63
C ILE A 206 17.31 1.44 -8.54
N ASP A 207 17.85 1.54 -7.33
CA ASP A 207 19.21 1.06 -7.04
C ASP A 207 19.16 -0.46 -6.86
N ARG A 208 19.84 -1.17 -7.78
CA ARG A 208 19.84 -2.65 -7.78
C ARG A 208 20.47 -3.26 -6.54
N ASN A 209 21.50 -2.61 -5.95
CA ASN A 209 22.15 -3.09 -4.74
C ASN A 209 21.21 -2.92 -3.54
N VAL A 210 20.56 -1.77 -3.43
CA VAL A 210 19.54 -1.50 -2.40
C VAL A 210 18.37 -2.46 -2.55
N LEU A 211 17.90 -2.74 -3.79
CA LEU A 211 16.83 -3.70 -4.01
C LEU A 211 17.23 -5.13 -3.61
N LYS A 212 18.45 -5.55 -3.96
CA LYS A 212 19.01 -6.86 -3.53
C LYS A 212 19.04 -6.96 -2.01
N GLU A 213 19.53 -5.93 -1.34
CA GLU A 213 19.54 -5.85 0.12
C GLU A 213 18.13 -5.88 0.71
N ALA A 214 17.20 -5.10 0.16
CA ALA A 214 15.81 -5.06 0.60
C ALA A 214 15.13 -6.45 0.50
N ILE A 215 15.28 -7.15 -0.64
CA ILE A 215 14.74 -8.51 -0.81
C ILE A 215 15.37 -9.46 0.22
N THR A 216 16.67 -9.38 0.41
CA THR A 216 17.39 -10.25 1.35
C THR A 216 16.90 -10.03 2.78
N LEU A 217 16.91 -8.79 3.25
CA LEU A 217 16.53 -8.46 4.62
C LEU A 217 15.04 -8.73 4.90
N THR A 218 14.16 -8.38 3.96
CA THR A 218 12.71 -8.64 4.09
C THR A 218 12.44 -10.14 4.18
N SER A 219 13.05 -10.94 3.30
CA SER A 219 12.82 -12.39 3.28
C SER A 219 13.48 -13.12 4.46
N GLN A 220 14.61 -12.65 4.96
CA GLN A 220 15.22 -13.16 6.21
C GLN A 220 14.31 -12.87 7.39
N HIS A 221 13.82 -11.63 7.52
CA HIS A 221 12.91 -11.24 8.59
C HIS A 221 11.62 -12.09 8.62
N ARG A 222 11.11 -12.46 7.43
CA ARG A 222 9.90 -13.29 7.26
C ARG A 222 10.19 -14.80 7.21
N ASN A 223 11.42 -15.23 7.47
CA ASN A 223 11.85 -16.64 7.41
C ASN A 223 11.57 -17.31 6.05
N SER A 224 11.56 -16.56 4.96
CA SER A 224 11.25 -17.03 3.60
C SER A 224 12.41 -16.94 2.61
N PHE A 225 13.62 -16.62 3.08
CA PHE A 225 14.79 -16.39 2.21
C PHE A 225 15.12 -17.58 1.31
N SER A 226 15.01 -18.80 1.81
CA SER A 226 15.22 -20.01 1.01
C SER A 226 14.21 -20.16 -0.14
N LEU A 227 12.97 -19.72 0.06
CA LEU A 227 11.93 -19.73 -0.99
C LEU A 227 12.22 -18.64 -2.04
N VAL A 228 12.64 -17.46 -1.61
CA VAL A 228 13.01 -16.36 -2.51
C VAL A 228 14.17 -16.75 -3.44
N LEU A 229 15.15 -17.52 -2.96
CA LEU A 229 16.25 -18.02 -3.79
C LEU A 229 15.81 -19.06 -4.85
N GLN A 230 14.64 -19.69 -4.68
CA GLN A 230 14.07 -20.65 -5.63
C GLN A 230 13.21 -19.97 -6.71
N TYR A 231 13.38 -18.67 -6.95
CA TYR A 231 12.52 -17.90 -7.87
C TYR A 231 12.44 -18.53 -9.28
N LYS A 232 13.51 -19.16 -9.79
CA LYS A 232 13.50 -19.82 -11.11
C LYS A 232 12.55 -21.02 -11.17
N GLU A 233 12.53 -21.82 -10.12
CA GLU A 233 11.61 -22.95 -9.99
C GLU A 233 10.17 -22.45 -9.84
N ILE A 234 9.96 -21.37 -9.09
CA ILE A 234 8.67 -20.72 -8.92
C ILE A 234 8.17 -20.18 -10.26
N VAL A 235 9.01 -19.54 -11.07
CA VAL A 235 8.67 -19.08 -12.42
C VAL A 235 8.14 -20.20 -13.29
N LYS A 236 8.81 -21.39 -13.29
CA LYS A 236 8.33 -22.57 -14.05
C LYS A 236 6.93 -22.99 -13.60
N LEU A 237 6.68 -22.99 -12.29
CA LEU A 237 5.36 -23.31 -11.74
C LEU A 237 4.29 -22.29 -12.14
N PHE A 238 4.63 -21.01 -12.18
CA PHE A 238 3.71 -19.95 -12.59
C PHE A 238 3.25 -20.12 -14.05
N TYR A 239 4.17 -20.35 -14.98
CA TYR A 239 3.82 -20.59 -16.38
C TYR A 239 2.93 -21.82 -16.59
N GLN A 240 3.05 -22.83 -15.74
CA GLN A 240 2.26 -24.06 -15.80
C GLN A 240 0.92 -23.97 -15.06
N SER A 241 0.71 -22.94 -14.23
CA SER A 241 -0.44 -22.84 -13.33
C SER A 241 -1.68 -22.26 -14.02
N ASN A 242 -2.64 -23.11 -14.38
CA ASN A 242 -3.94 -22.68 -14.86
C ASN A 242 -4.74 -21.90 -13.79
N SER A 243 -4.54 -22.22 -12.51
CA SER A 243 -5.22 -21.51 -11.42
C SER A 243 -4.80 -20.05 -11.34
N LEU A 244 -3.51 -19.73 -11.51
CA LEU A 244 -3.02 -18.37 -11.53
C LEU A 244 -3.46 -17.61 -12.78
N LYS A 245 -3.47 -18.24 -13.95
CA LYS A 245 -4.02 -17.63 -15.18
C LYS A 245 -5.49 -17.26 -14.99
N ASN A 246 -6.30 -18.17 -14.45
CA ASN A 246 -7.70 -17.88 -14.13
C ASN A 246 -7.86 -16.78 -13.06
N LEU A 247 -6.96 -16.73 -12.07
CA LEU A 247 -6.94 -15.67 -11.07
C LEU A 247 -6.64 -14.31 -11.70
N TRP A 248 -5.69 -14.27 -12.63
CA TRP A 248 -5.33 -13.07 -13.37
C TRP A 248 -6.49 -12.59 -14.26
N ASP A 249 -7.14 -13.51 -15.00
CA ASP A 249 -8.29 -13.20 -15.86
C ASP A 249 -9.43 -12.57 -15.06
N LYS A 250 -9.72 -13.10 -13.87
CA LYS A 250 -10.70 -12.49 -12.95
C LYS A 250 -10.25 -11.12 -12.46
N TYR A 251 -8.96 -10.94 -12.22
CA TYR A 251 -8.42 -9.66 -11.79
C TYR A 251 -8.61 -8.59 -12.85
N ILE A 252 -8.23 -8.84 -14.11
CA ILE A 252 -8.38 -7.87 -15.21
C ILE A 252 -9.85 -7.58 -15.55
N GLN A 253 -10.77 -8.55 -15.41
CA GLN A 253 -12.21 -8.32 -15.55
C GLN A 253 -12.73 -7.29 -14.56
N ASN A 254 -12.24 -7.31 -13.31
CA ASN A 254 -12.65 -6.38 -12.26
C ASN A 254 -11.82 -5.09 -12.22
N ASN A 255 -10.71 -5.04 -12.96
CA ASN A 255 -9.75 -3.93 -12.96
C ASN A 255 -9.36 -3.58 -14.41
N PRO A 256 -10.20 -2.81 -15.13
CA PRO A 256 -10.01 -2.51 -16.57
C PRO A 256 -8.65 -1.88 -16.89
N TYR A 257 -8.03 -1.18 -15.93
CA TYR A 257 -6.70 -0.58 -16.09
C TYR A 257 -5.57 -1.62 -16.26
N ALA A 258 -5.79 -2.87 -15.88
CA ALA A 258 -4.82 -3.95 -16.04
C ALA A 258 -5.00 -4.74 -17.35
N LYS A 259 -5.99 -4.41 -18.20
CA LYS A 259 -6.42 -5.22 -19.34
C LYS A 259 -5.32 -5.46 -20.38
N GLU A 260 -4.43 -4.49 -20.57
CA GLU A 260 -3.34 -4.58 -21.56
C GLU A 260 -2.10 -5.35 -21.03
N ILE A 261 -2.14 -5.86 -19.80
CA ILE A 261 -1.03 -6.57 -19.17
C ILE A 261 -1.36 -8.05 -19.14
N SER A 262 -0.55 -8.88 -19.79
CA SER A 262 -0.68 -10.33 -19.70
C SER A 262 -0.13 -10.86 -18.37
N PHE A 263 -0.59 -12.04 -17.95
CA PHE A 263 0.00 -12.69 -16.79
C PHE A 263 1.49 -13.02 -17.01
N ASP A 264 1.84 -13.42 -18.24
CA ASP A 264 3.23 -13.72 -18.61
C ASP A 264 4.14 -12.49 -18.51
N ASP A 265 3.63 -11.28 -18.83
CA ASP A 265 4.39 -10.03 -18.60
C ASP A 265 4.73 -9.84 -17.12
N THR A 266 3.79 -10.15 -16.23
CA THR A 266 4.03 -10.03 -14.78
C THR A 266 5.04 -11.05 -14.27
N ILE A 267 5.00 -12.27 -14.81
CA ILE A 267 5.99 -13.33 -14.49
C ILE A 267 7.39 -12.92 -14.97
N SER A 268 7.48 -12.34 -16.17
CA SER A 268 8.77 -11.87 -16.73
C SER A 268 9.42 -10.80 -15.84
N ILE A 269 8.63 -9.88 -15.29
CA ILE A 269 9.13 -8.88 -14.33
C ILE A 269 9.55 -9.53 -13.00
N TYR A 270 8.77 -10.48 -12.49
CA TYR A 270 9.14 -11.24 -11.30
C TYR A 270 10.49 -11.96 -11.50
N GLU A 271 10.69 -12.61 -12.65
CA GLU A 271 11.94 -13.28 -13.01
C GLU A 271 13.11 -12.29 -13.11
N GLU A 272 12.91 -11.13 -13.76
CA GLU A 272 13.93 -10.09 -13.87
C GLU A 272 14.38 -9.57 -12.49
N ILE A 273 13.43 -9.33 -11.57
CA ILE A 273 13.75 -8.94 -10.20
C ILE A 273 14.52 -10.04 -9.48
N GLY A 274 14.09 -11.31 -9.60
CA GLY A 274 14.79 -12.45 -9.02
C GLY A 274 16.23 -12.57 -9.49
N SER A 275 16.51 -12.24 -10.75
CA SER A 275 17.88 -12.30 -11.32
C SER A 275 18.85 -11.32 -10.66
N ILE A 276 18.38 -10.32 -9.94
CA ILE A 276 19.19 -9.36 -9.19
C ILE A 276 19.93 -10.07 -8.05
N LEU A 277 19.34 -11.13 -7.50
CA LEU A 277 19.94 -11.90 -6.40
C LEU A 277 21.19 -12.67 -6.82
N GLU A 278 21.35 -13.00 -8.12
CA GLU A 278 22.47 -13.80 -8.65
C GLU A 278 23.69 -12.96 -9.01
N LYS A 279 23.51 -11.68 -9.29
CA LYS A 279 24.61 -10.82 -9.72
C LYS A 279 25.38 -10.32 -8.49
N ASN A 280 26.67 -10.65 -8.44
CA ASN A 280 27.64 -10.09 -7.52
C ASN A 280 27.92 -8.63 -7.84
#